data_23d5c35f7da90efa214eaea589dfb443
#
_entry.id   23d5c35f7da90efa214eaea589dfb443
#
_cell.length_a   1.000
_cell.length_b   1.000
_cell.length_c   1.000
_cell.angle_alpha   90.00
_cell.angle_beta   90.00
_cell.angle_gamma   90.00
#
_symmetry.space_group_name_H-M   'P 1'
#
loop_
_entity.id
_entity.type
_entity.pdbx_description
1 polymer ?
#
loop_
_entity_poly.entity_id
_entity_poly.type
_entity_poly.pdbx_seq_one_letter_code
_entity_poly.pdbx_strand_id
1 'polypeptide(L)'
;MSPIFKLRTVVTTLVLLALGYVALWYTVGFRTQKEVTATLAQWLDSGMQVRHGDIRLSGFPYRIVIEIENLDVSTRARGLAVETDQITLISHVWTPDHWVVQSAGNDISLADGAIVLFEEFLQASYRMHDGDKLVVKIDSAGAADARIRRPTGLPPLTQWSLLLGKDFAEVVENAGLYEKRTLEFRFFADAGDSTLEFTGGVSGPGLRDWTVSELANWRDEGGLLAVDELSWSTGSLQLKADGDLTLDENYRPLGSANLSATDWQTAARLLSQFGLRISPNSSAETSLMLQSGLALIDGAEVAELGPVIR
;
A
#
# COMPACT_ATOMS: atom_id res chain seq x y z
N MET A 1 5.04 64.07 3.83
CA MET A 1 4.32 63.00 4.57
C MET A 1 5.10 62.69 5.83
N SER A 2 4.47 62.83 7.01
CA SER A 2 5.17 62.64 8.29
C SER A 2 5.56 61.16 8.48
N PRO A 3 6.69 60.84 9.12
CA PRO A 3 7.13 59.45 9.38
C PRO A 3 6.11 58.64 10.17
N ILE A 4 5.30 59.26 11.00
CA ILE A 4 4.21 58.65 11.80
C ILE A 4 3.10 58.10 10.88
N PHE A 5 2.78 58.80 9.80
CA PHE A 5 1.75 58.34 8.85
C PHE A 5 2.22 57.05 8.11
N LYS A 6 3.47 57.02 7.70
CA LYS A 6 4.09 55.85 7.08
C LYS A 6 4.10 54.63 8.03
N LEU A 7 4.43 54.84 9.32
CA LEU A 7 4.46 53.78 10.32
C LEU A 7 3.05 53.21 10.54
N ARG A 8 2.01 54.02 10.70
CA ARG A 8 0.64 53.58 10.85
C ARG A 8 0.16 52.75 9.67
N THR A 9 0.45 53.17 8.45
CA THR A 9 0.09 52.42 7.23
C THR A 9 0.75 51.04 7.22
N VAL A 10 2.05 50.98 7.51
CA VAL A 10 2.80 49.73 7.57
C VAL A 10 2.20 48.76 8.62
N VAL A 11 1.98 49.26 9.84
CA VAL A 11 1.39 48.46 10.93
C VAL A 11 -0.02 47.98 10.54
N THR A 12 -0.87 48.83 10.00
CA THR A 12 -2.21 48.44 9.55
C THR A 12 -2.14 47.38 8.46
N THR A 13 -1.26 47.49 7.49
CA THR A 13 -1.07 46.51 6.43
C THR A 13 -0.61 45.18 6.99
N LEU A 14 0.35 45.16 7.92
CA LEU A 14 0.82 43.91 8.57
C LEU A 14 -0.31 43.22 9.38
N VAL A 15 -1.13 44.01 10.09
CA VAL A 15 -2.28 43.45 10.83
C VAL A 15 -3.32 42.86 9.88
N LEU A 16 -3.62 43.53 8.78
CA LEU A 16 -4.55 43.02 7.76
C LEU A 16 -4.03 41.74 7.10
N LEU A 17 -2.73 41.68 6.79
CA LEU A 17 -2.10 40.45 6.26
C LEU A 17 -2.15 39.31 7.27
N ALA A 18 -1.87 39.58 8.55
CA ALA A 18 -1.95 38.57 9.61
C ALA A 18 -3.39 38.04 9.77
N LEU A 19 -4.39 38.92 9.79
CA LEU A 19 -5.79 38.54 9.85
C LEU A 19 -6.24 37.74 8.62
N GLY A 20 -5.80 38.16 7.43
CA GLY A 20 -6.04 37.44 6.18
C GLY A 20 -5.43 36.03 6.21
N TYR A 21 -4.21 35.91 6.74
CA TYR A 21 -3.57 34.61 6.90
C TYR A 21 -4.31 33.71 7.90
N VAL A 22 -4.72 34.24 9.04
CA VAL A 22 -5.52 33.49 10.03
C VAL A 22 -6.82 32.99 9.40
N ALA A 23 -7.54 33.85 8.68
CA ALA A 23 -8.76 33.50 7.99
C ALA A 23 -8.54 32.40 6.94
N LEU A 24 -7.46 32.50 6.15
CA LEU A 24 -7.07 31.48 5.17
C LEU A 24 -6.80 30.15 5.86
N TRP A 25 -6.01 30.14 6.93
CA TRP A 25 -5.65 28.91 7.65
C TRP A 25 -6.90 28.19 8.18
N TYR A 26 -7.80 28.92 8.86
CA TYR A 26 -9.05 28.33 9.36
C TYR A 26 -9.94 27.84 8.24
N THR A 27 -10.02 28.56 7.12
CA THR A 27 -10.85 28.16 5.97
C THR A 27 -10.34 26.84 5.38
N VAL A 28 -9.03 26.74 5.15
CA VAL A 28 -8.44 25.52 4.61
C VAL A 28 -8.55 24.38 5.63
N GLY A 29 -8.22 24.62 6.89
CA GLY A 29 -8.27 23.62 7.94
C GLY A 29 -9.68 23.01 8.15
N PHE A 30 -10.71 23.85 8.24
CA PHE A 30 -12.10 23.37 8.37
C PHE A 30 -12.60 22.66 7.11
N ARG A 31 -12.19 23.12 5.93
CA ARG A 31 -12.52 22.43 4.68
C ARG A 31 -11.92 21.03 4.67
N THR A 32 -10.65 20.90 5.02
CA THR A 32 -9.97 19.61 5.10
C THR A 32 -10.60 18.69 6.15
N GLN A 33 -10.89 19.20 7.35
CA GLN A 33 -11.55 18.42 8.39
C GLN A 33 -12.91 17.88 7.89
N LYS A 34 -13.67 18.72 7.19
CA LYS A 34 -14.95 18.32 6.59
C LYS A 34 -14.77 17.26 5.49
N GLU A 35 -13.75 17.38 4.65
CA GLU A 35 -13.44 16.40 3.61
C GLU A 35 -13.05 15.05 4.22
N VAL A 36 -12.22 15.02 5.26
CA VAL A 36 -11.90 13.81 6.03
C VAL A 36 -13.15 13.16 6.60
N THR A 37 -14.02 13.93 7.27
CA THR A 37 -15.27 13.42 7.83
C THR A 37 -16.19 12.86 6.73
N ALA A 38 -16.27 13.55 5.59
CA ALA A 38 -17.07 13.08 4.44
C ALA A 38 -16.53 11.79 3.85
N THR A 39 -15.20 11.64 3.77
CA THR A 39 -14.56 10.40 3.30
C THR A 39 -14.87 9.22 4.20
N LEU A 40 -14.80 9.39 5.52
CA LEU A 40 -15.18 8.34 6.48
C LEU A 40 -16.67 7.96 6.35
N ALA A 41 -17.54 8.93 6.13
CA ALA A 41 -18.95 8.68 5.85
C ALA A 41 -19.18 7.93 4.53
N GLN A 42 -18.45 8.28 3.47
CA GLN A 42 -18.50 7.54 2.19
C GLN A 42 -18.05 6.08 2.34
N TRP A 43 -17.04 5.82 3.16
CA TRP A 43 -16.63 4.44 3.44
C TRP A 43 -17.74 3.65 4.12
N LEU A 44 -18.43 4.26 5.08
CA LEU A 44 -19.60 3.66 5.72
C LEU A 44 -20.72 3.38 4.71
N ASP A 45 -21.02 4.34 3.83
CA ASP A 45 -22.05 4.20 2.79
C ASP A 45 -21.67 3.13 1.73
N SER A 46 -20.39 2.91 1.50
CA SER A 46 -19.88 1.84 0.61
C SER A 46 -19.91 0.44 1.22
N GLY A 47 -20.42 0.29 2.44
CA GLY A 47 -20.58 -0.99 3.13
C GLY A 47 -19.38 -1.40 3.98
N MET A 48 -18.38 -0.52 4.17
CA MET A 48 -17.36 -0.71 5.18
C MET A 48 -17.92 -0.44 6.57
N GLN A 49 -17.39 -1.09 7.57
CA GLN A 49 -17.64 -0.72 8.97
C GLN A 49 -16.59 0.33 9.35
N VAL A 50 -17.04 1.49 9.77
CA VAL A 50 -16.15 2.58 10.19
C VAL A 50 -16.60 3.07 11.56
N ARG A 51 -15.68 3.08 12.51
CA ARG A 51 -15.84 3.69 13.84
C ARG A 51 -14.66 4.60 14.11
N HIS A 52 -14.90 5.72 14.71
CA HIS A 52 -13.83 6.65 15.11
C HIS A 52 -14.27 7.47 16.33
N GLY A 53 -13.30 7.98 17.06
CA GLY A 53 -13.49 8.96 18.12
C GLY A 53 -13.55 10.40 17.57
N ASP A 54 -13.02 11.33 18.35
CA ASP A 54 -13.00 12.74 17.99
C ASP A 54 -12.07 13.01 16.78
N ILE A 55 -12.51 13.95 15.93
CA ILE A 55 -11.71 14.49 14.84
C ILE A 55 -11.35 15.93 15.20
N ARG A 56 -10.08 16.20 15.44
CA ARG A 56 -9.57 17.50 15.90
C ARG A 56 -8.70 18.17 14.86
N LEU A 57 -8.88 19.49 14.70
CA LEU A 57 -8.04 20.34 13.86
C LEU A 57 -7.07 21.10 14.76
N SER A 58 -5.76 21.05 14.43
CA SER A 58 -4.70 21.77 15.12
C SER A 58 -3.59 22.22 14.16
N GLY A 59 -2.44 22.69 14.65
CA GLY A 59 -1.25 22.97 13.86
C GLY A 59 -1.05 24.43 13.40
N PHE A 60 -1.94 25.37 13.79
CA PHE A 60 -1.73 26.80 13.55
C PHE A 60 -0.36 27.29 14.08
N PRO A 61 0.37 28.13 13.39
CA PRO A 61 0.00 28.78 12.12
C PRO A 61 0.54 28.07 10.87
N TYR A 62 1.46 27.10 10.96
CA TYR A 62 2.24 26.64 9.80
C TYR A 62 1.71 25.36 9.18
N ARG A 63 1.02 24.54 9.95
CA ARG A 63 0.55 23.22 9.53
C ARG A 63 -0.96 23.11 9.68
N ILE A 64 -1.54 22.23 8.88
CA ILE A 64 -2.87 21.71 9.09
C ILE A 64 -2.64 20.30 9.66
N VAL A 65 -3.13 20.07 10.85
CA VAL A 65 -3.04 18.78 11.53
C VAL A 65 -4.45 18.33 11.87
N ILE A 66 -4.84 17.17 11.33
CA ILE A 66 -6.10 16.51 11.64
C ILE A 66 -5.76 15.26 12.46
N GLU A 67 -6.26 15.18 13.66
CA GLU A 67 -6.11 14.02 14.54
C GLU A 67 -7.43 13.26 14.62
N ILE A 68 -7.37 11.94 14.45
CA ILE A 68 -8.51 11.03 14.55
C ILE A 68 -8.16 10.01 15.62
N GLU A 69 -8.96 9.93 16.66
CA GLU A 69 -8.77 8.98 17.76
C GLU A 69 -9.56 7.68 17.48
N ASN A 70 -8.96 6.54 17.86
CA ASN A 70 -9.61 5.22 17.87
C ASN A 70 -10.34 4.90 16.54
N LEU A 71 -9.60 4.96 15.43
CA LEU A 71 -10.15 4.61 14.13
C LEU A 71 -10.14 3.10 13.94
N ASP A 72 -11.32 2.54 13.66
CA ASP A 72 -11.54 1.15 13.30
C ASP A 72 -12.26 1.10 11.95
N VAL A 73 -11.62 0.49 10.97
CA VAL A 73 -12.16 0.32 9.62
C VAL A 73 -12.06 -1.14 9.23
N SER A 74 -13.18 -1.75 8.87
CA SER A 74 -13.17 -3.12 8.40
C SER A 74 -14.06 -3.34 7.18
N THR A 75 -13.62 -4.27 6.31
CA THR A 75 -14.37 -4.68 5.13
C THR A 75 -14.71 -6.15 5.23
N ARG A 76 -15.99 -6.50 5.34
CA ARG A 76 -16.44 -7.90 5.39
C ARG A 76 -16.08 -8.66 4.10
N ALA A 77 -16.19 -7.99 2.96
CA ALA A 77 -15.98 -8.61 1.64
C ALA A 77 -14.51 -8.92 1.34
N ARG A 78 -13.56 -8.27 2.00
CA ARG A 78 -12.13 -8.34 1.68
C ARG A 78 -11.27 -8.93 2.80
N GLY A 79 -11.87 -9.21 3.96
CA GLY A 79 -11.12 -9.70 5.13
C GLY A 79 -10.01 -8.74 5.59
N LEU A 80 -10.18 -7.43 5.35
CA LEU A 80 -9.27 -6.40 5.83
C LEU A 80 -9.92 -5.70 7.01
N ALA A 81 -9.21 -5.63 8.13
CA ALA A 81 -9.56 -4.77 9.25
C ALA A 81 -8.31 -4.01 9.71
N VAL A 82 -8.49 -2.74 10.01
CA VAL A 82 -7.45 -1.84 10.52
C VAL A 82 -8.01 -1.15 11.75
N GLU A 83 -7.38 -1.38 12.89
CA GLU A 83 -7.65 -0.67 14.13
C GLU A 83 -6.41 0.15 14.49
N THR A 84 -6.60 1.39 14.90
CA THR A 84 -5.50 2.25 15.32
C THR A 84 -5.95 3.19 16.45
N ASP A 85 -5.08 3.39 17.43
CA ASP A 85 -5.35 4.28 18.56
C ASP A 85 -5.42 5.74 18.10
N GLN A 86 -4.56 6.13 17.17
CA GLN A 86 -4.50 7.50 16.68
C GLN A 86 -3.98 7.57 15.25
N ILE A 87 -4.65 8.36 14.41
CA ILE A 87 -4.14 8.82 13.11
C ILE A 87 -3.97 10.33 13.15
N THR A 88 -2.81 10.78 12.67
CA THR A 88 -2.48 12.21 12.52
C THR A 88 -2.16 12.50 11.06
N LEU A 89 -2.98 13.33 10.42
CA LEU A 89 -2.79 13.82 9.06
C LEU A 89 -2.12 15.18 9.13
N ILE A 90 -0.98 15.36 8.49
CA ILE A 90 -0.18 16.59 8.55
C ILE A 90 0.06 17.10 7.14
N SER A 91 -0.28 18.37 6.90
CA SER A 91 0.06 19.08 5.66
C SER A 91 0.43 20.53 5.95
N HIS A 92 0.89 21.24 4.94
CA HIS A 92 1.15 22.68 5.01
C HIS A 92 0.09 23.45 4.21
N VAL A 93 -0.26 24.64 4.68
CA VAL A 93 -1.25 25.51 4.02
C VAL A 93 -0.87 25.82 2.57
N TRP A 94 0.43 25.85 2.27
CA TRP A 94 0.99 26.18 0.94
C TRP A 94 1.36 24.97 0.08
N THR A 95 1.22 23.73 0.60
CA THR A 95 1.41 22.48 -0.13
C THR A 95 0.29 21.50 0.19
N PRO A 96 -0.96 21.82 -0.17
CA PRO A 96 -2.14 21.03 0.21
C PRO A 96 -2.21 19.67 -0.51
N ASP A 97 -1.38 19.45 -1.51
CA ASP A 97 -1.19 18.24 -2.30
C ASP A 97 -0.22 17.22 -1.66
N HIS A 98 0.45 17.62 -0.57
CA HIS A 98 1.37 16.74 0.16
C HIS A 98 0.90 16.53 1.60
N TRP A 99 0.65 15.27 1.94
CA TRP A 99 0.24 14.85 3.26
C TRP A 99 1.22 13.84 3.85
N VAL A 100 1.52 14.01 5.11
CA VAL A 100 2.16 12.99 5.94
C VAL A 100 1.10 12.45 6.87
N VAL A 101 0.94 11.14 6.88
CA VAL A 101 0.03 10.40 7.76
C VAL A 101 0.89 9.64 8.76
N GLN A 102 0.60 9.82 10.03
CA GLN A 102 1.22 9.07 11.11
C GLN A 102 0.13 8.34 11.86
N SER A 103 0.36 7.08 12.20
CA SER A 103 -0.57 6.31 13.03
C SER A 103 0.18 5.56 14.12
N ALA A 104 -0.46 5.40 15.25
CA ALA A 104 0.08 4.72 16.41
C ALA A 104 -0.89 3.66 16.93
N GLY A 105 -0.36 2.57 17.46
CA GLY A 105 -1.16 1.48 18.02
C GLY A 105 -1.96 0.77 16.92
N ASN A 106 -1.27 0.31 15.86
CA ASN A 106 -1.95 -0.26 14.70
C ASN A 106 -2.10 -1.77 14.82
N ASP A 107 -3.30 -2.26 14.58
CA ASP A 107 -3.65 -3.67 14.43
C ASP A 107 -4.26 -3.86 13.03
N ILE A 108 -3.52 -4.47 12.12
CA ILE A 108 -3.93 -4.68 10.74
C ILE A 108 -4.14 -6.16 10.53
N SER A 109 -5.38 -6.59 10.30
CA SER A 109 -5.70 -7.98 10.01
C SER A 109 -6.16 -8.17 8.57
N LEU A 110 -5.64 -9.23 7.94
CA LEU A 110 -5.89 -9.61 6.56
C LEU A 110 -6.44 -11.04 6.51
N ALA A 111 -7.25 -11.32 5.49
CA ALA A 111 -7.79 -12.64 5.21
C ALA A 111 -8.45 -13.29 6.44
N ASP A 112 -9.43 -12.60 7.04
CA ASP A 112 -10.20 -13.06 8.21
C ASP A 112 -9.31 -13.39 9.43
N GLY A 113 -8.26 -12.60 9.63
CA GLY A 113 -7.30 -12.78 10.72
C GLY A 113 -6.22 -13.83 10.47
N ALA A 114 -6.11 -14.28 9.22
CA ALA A 114 -5.03 -15.18 8.81
C ALA A 114 -3.65 -14.52 8.96
N ILE A 115 -3.58 -13.21 8.71
CA ILE A 115 -2.39 -12.39 8.88
C ILE A 115 -2.79 -11.22 9.75
N VAL A 116 -2.10 -11.01 10.85
CA VAL A 116 -2.28 -9.88 11.75
C VAL A 116 -0.92 -9.21 11.93
N LEU A 117 -0.86 -7.93 11.59
CA LEU A 117 0.32 -7.08 11.75
C LEU A 117 0.05 -6.11 12.88
N PHE A 118 0.89 -6.14 13.90
CA PHE A 118 0.90 -5.13 14.95
C PHE A 118 2.05 -4.17 14.69
N GLU A 119 1.75 -2.92 14.55
CA GLU A 119 2.71 -1.86 14.33
C GLU A 119 2.53 -0.76 15.37
N GLU A 120 3.57 -0.52 16.17
CA GLU A 120 3.51 0.55 17.17
C GLU A 120 3.36 1.91 16.49
N PHE A 121 4.06 2.12 15.38
CA PHE A 121 4.03 3.38 14.65
C PHE A 121 4.23 3.17 13.14
N LEU A 122 3.30 3.71 12.35
CA LEU A 122 3.40 3.77 10.89
C LEU A 122 3.48 5.21 10.42
N GLN A 123 4.26 5.45 9.40
CA GLN A 123 4.29 6.71 8.68
C GLN A 123 4.04 6.49 7.20
N ALA A 124 3.08 7.24 6.65
CA ALA A 124 2.83 7.29 5.23
C ALA A 124 3.04 8.71 4.71
N SER A 125 3.54 8.83 3.50
CA SER A 125 3.58 10.08 2.75
C SER A 125 2.74 9.93 1.50
N TYR A 126 1.81 10.84 1.31
CA TYR A 126 0.93 10.91 0.17
C TYR A 126 1.18 12.21 -0.57
N ARG A 127 1.44 12.14 -1.87
CA ARG A 127 1.63 13.32 -2.72
C ARG A 127 0.90 13.15 -4.05
N MET A 128 0.12 14.17 -4.41
CA MET A 128 -0.38 14.32 -5.78
C MET A 128 0.57 15.19 -6.58
N HIS A 129 1.02 14.71 -7.73
CA HIS A 129 1.85 15.46 -8.67
C HIS A 129 1.07 15.69 -9.97
N ASP A 130 1.09 16.93 -10.48
CA ASP A 130 0.54 17.31 -11.81
C ASP A 130 -0.85 16.71 -12.10
N GLY A 131 -1.75 16.76 -11.12
CA GLY A 131 -3.18 16.40 -11.27
C GLY A 131 -3.52 14.92 -11.28
N ASP A 132 -2.63 14.02 -11.73
CA ASP A 132 -2.92 12.60 -11.89
C ASP A 132 -1.86 11.65 -11.32
N LYS A 133 -0.71 12.18 -10.89
CA LYS A 133 0.40 11.36 -10.37
C LYS A 133 0.29 11.22 -8.86
N LEU A 134 -0.03 10.01 -8.43
CA LEU A 134 -0.12 9.66 -7.02
C LEU A 134 1.14 8.94 -6.57
N VAL A 135 1.75 9.41 -5.49
CA VAL A 135 2.84 8.72 -4.80
C VAL A 135 2.42 8.49 -3.36
N VAL A 136 2.36 7.22 -2.95
CA VAL A 136 2.14 6.82 -1.56
C VAL A 136 3.35 6.03 -1.10
N LYS A 137 4.01 6.49 -0.06
CA LYS A 137 5.08 5.76 0.62
C LYS A 137 4.63 5.47 2.04
N ILE A 138 4.68 4.20 2.43
CA ILE A 138 4.38 3.74 3.78
C ILE A 138 5.66 3.11 4.33
N ASP A 139 6.09 3.54 5.51
CA ASP A 139 7.24 3.01 6.21
C ASP A 139 6.80 2.59 7.61
N SER A 140 7.25 1.43 8.06
CA SER A 140 7.26 1.12 9.48
C SER A 140 8.35 1.96 10.15
N ALA A 141 7.98 2.80 11.10
CA ALA A 141 8.91 3.70 11.75
C ALA A 141 9.25 3.17 13.15
N GLY A 142 10.39 2.53 13.26
CA GLY A 142 10.90 2.02 14.51
C GLY A 142 11.16 0.52 14.50
N ALA A 143 11.80 0.02 15.56
CA ALA A 143 11.92 -1.40 15.81
C ALA A 143 10.53 -1.95 16.15
N ALA A 144 9.78 -2.24 15.11
CA ALA A 144 8.44 -2.72 15.25
C ALA A 144 8.45 -4.17 15.71
N ASP A 145 7.77 -4.44 16.77
CA ASP A 145 7.25 -5.76 17.07
C ASP A 145 6.15 -6.10 16.04
N ALA A 146 6.48 -6.13 14.76
CA ALA A 146 5.58 -6.62 13.72
C ALA A 146 5.33 -8.09 13.99
N ARG A 147 4.23 -8.40 14.68
CA ARG A 147 3.85 -9.76 15.04
C ARG A 147 2.90 -10.30 14.02
N ILE A 148 3.40 -11.10 13.08
CA ILE A 148 2.52 -11.94 12.28
C ILE A 148 1.96 -13.03 13.20
N ARG A 149 0.68 -12.95 13.53
CA ARG A 149 -0.02 -13.80 14.51
C ARG A 149 -0.35 -15.20 13.97
N ARG A 150 0.45 -15.76 13.05
CA ARG A 150 0.35 -17.16 12.69
C ARG A 150 1.65 -17.89 13.01
N PRO A 151 1.63 -19.15 13.42
CA PRO A 151 2.80 -19.97 13.51
C PRO A 151 3.24 -20.38 12.10
N THR A 152 3.64 -19.41 11.28
CA THR A 152 4.13 -19.63 9.92
C THR A 152 5.61 -19.93 9.90
N GLY A 153 6.29 -19.87 11.04
CA GLY A 153 7.76 -19.98 11.09
C GLY A 153 8.48 -18.79 10.47
N LEU A 154 7.77 -17.75 10.05
CA LEU A 154 8.37 -16.50 9.59
C LEU A 154 8.89 -15.72 10.79
N PRO A 155 10.11 -15.18 10.70
CA PRO A 155 10.63 -14.27 11.73
C PRO A 155 9.78 -12.99 11.77
N PRO A 156 9.72 -12.30 12.93
CA PRO A 156 9.04 -11.02 13.02
C PRO A 156 9.72 -10.01 12.09
N LEU A 157 8.92 -9.19 11.41
CA LEU A 157 9.45 -8.08 10.59
C LEU A 157 10.07 -7.03 11.51
N THR A 158 11.29 -6.65 11.22
CA THR A 158 12.00 -5.57 11.92
C THR A 158 11.76 -4.21 11.27
N GLN A 159 11.55 -4.23 9.96
CA GLN A 159 11.25 -3.04 9.16
C GLN A 159 10.52 -3.47 7.89
N TRP A 160 9.61 -2.63 7.42
CA TRP A 160 9.05 -2.78 6.09
C TRP A 160 8.70 -1.42 5.48
N SER A 161 8.64 -1.38 4.16
CA SER A 161 8.17 -0.21 3.42
C SER A 161 7.38 -0.64 2.19
N LEU A 162 6.39 0.17 1.84
CA LEU A 162 5.59 0.01 0.63
C LEU A 162 5.58 1.35 -0.11
N LEU A 163 6.00 1.33 -1.35
CA LEU A 163 5.93 2.45 -2.25
C LEU A 163 4.92 2.12 -3.35
N LEU A 164 3.91 2.95 -3.49
CA LEU A 164 2.91 2.88 -4.55
C LEU A 164 2.98 4.13 -5.39
N GLY A 165 2.86 4.02 -6.70
CA GLY A 165 2.84 5.17 -7.55
C GLY A 165 2.34 4.89 -8.95
N LYS A 166 1.90 5.97 -9.55
CA LYS A 166 1.56 6.06 -10.95
C LYS A 166 2.71 6.81 -11.63
N ASP A 167 3.30 6.24 -12.67
CA ASP A 167 4.46 6.80 -13.41
C ASP A 167 5.79 6.86 -12.62
N PHE A 168 6.15 5.82 -11.87
CA PHE A 168 7.52 5.66 -11.33
C PHE A 168 8.54 5.17 -12.37
N ALA A 169 8.08 4.57 -13.46
CA ALA A 169 8.97 4.12 -14.48
C ALA A 169 9.64 5.33 -15.15
N GLU A 170 10.93 5.51 -14.95
CA GLU A 170 11.79 5.77 -16.10
C GLU A 170 11.36 4.75 -17.14
N VAL A 171 10.75 5.24 -18.21
CA VAL A 171 10.30 4.44 -19.35
C VAL A 171 11.43 3.46 -19.65
N VAL A 172 11.25 2.20 -19.32
CA VAL A 172 12.11 1.15 -19.82
C VAL A 172 11.78 1.10 -21.30
N GLU A 173 12.60 1.76 -22.14
CA GLU A 173 12.40 1.95 -23.57
C GLU A 173 12.26 0.63 -24.37
N ASN A 174 12.30 -0.50 -23.71
CA ASN A 174 12.24 -1.84 -24.29
C ASN A 174 11.13 -2.75 -23.72
N ALA A 175 10.20 -2.25 -22.93
CA ALA A 175 9.01 -3.01 -22.57
C ALA A 175 8.09 -3.12 -23.79
N GLY A 176 8.41 -4.06 -24.68
CA GLY A 176 7.54 -4.41 -25.78
C GLY A 176 6.18 -4.86 -25.25
N LEU A 177 5.10 -4.39 -25.89
CA LEU A 177 3.70 -4.83 -25.79
C LEU A 177 2.93 -4.48 -24.51
N TYR A 178 3.52 -4.06 -23.42
CA TYR A 178 2.80 -3.69 -22.21
C TYR A 178 2.57 -2.19 -22.18
N GLU A 179 1.40 -1.80 -22.63
CA GLU A 179 0.92 -0.45 -22.52
C GLU A 179 0.93 -0.01 -21.05
N LYS A 180 1.27 1.23 -20.86
CA LYS A 180 1.22 2.10 -19.68
C LYS A 180 0.67 1.45 -18.40
N ARG A 181 1.55 1.13 -17.48
CA ARG A 181 1.16 0.71 -16.12
C ARG A 181 0.30 1.79 -15.47
N THR A 182 -0.79 1.37 -14.86
CA THR A 182 -1.69 2.25 -14.12
C THR A 182 -1.29 2.41 -12.66
N LEU A 183 -0.56 1.42 -12.12
CA LEU A 183 -0.01 1.43 -10.78
C LEU A 183 1.33 0.69 -10.79
N GLU A 184 2.30 1.22 -10.08
CA GLU A 184 3.55 0.54 -9.76
C GLU A 184 3.70 0.39 -8.26
N PHE A 185 4.35 -0.67 -7.83
CA PHE A 185 4.60 -0.92 -6.42
C PHE A 185 6.02 -1.44 -6.19
N ARG A 186 6.54 -1.07 -5.02
CA ARG A 186 7.74 -1.67 -4.45
C ARG A 186 7.48 -1.94 -2.99
N PHE A 187 7.59 -3.18 -2.59
CA PHE A 187 7.54 -3.61 -1.21
C PHE A 187 8.92 -4.10 -0.77
N PHE A 188 9.32 -3.71 0.41
CA PHE A 188 10.54 -4.18 1.06
C PHE A 188 10.19 -4.59 2.48
N ALA A 189 10.74 -5.71 2.96
CA ALA A 189 10.64 -6.14 4.34
C ALA A 189 11.95 -6.74 4.81
N ASP A 190 12.35 -6.41 6.03
CA ASP A 190 13.48 -6.94 6.73
C ASP A 190 12.98 -7.70 7.98
N ALA A 191 13.50 -8.88 8.19
CA ALA A 191 13.18 -9.75 9.32
C ALA A 191 14.47 -10.31 9.96
N GLY A 192 15.47 -9.46 10.12
CA GLY A 192 16.78 -9.81 10.68
C GLY A 192 17.63 -10.63 9.70
N ASP A 193 17.53 -11.96 9.75
CA ASP A 193 18.30 -12.83 8.84
C ASP A 193 17.68 -12.95 7.44
N SER A 194 16.53 -12.34 7.23
CA SER A 194 15.73 -12.48 6.02
C SER A 194 15.34 -11.14 5.45
N THR A 195 15.46 -10.99 4.14
CA THR A 195 14.96 -9.82 3.41
C THR A 195 14.03 -10.25 2.29
N LEU A 196 12.95 -9.51 2.10
CA LEU A 196 12.02 -9.68 0.99
C LEU A 196 11.90 -8.37 0.23
N GLU A 197 12.16 -8.41 -1.07
CA GLU A 197 11.88 -7.32 -1.99
C GLU A 197 10.90 -7.80 -3.05
N PHE A 198 9.90 -6.97 -3.35
CA PHE A 198 8.88 -7.28 -4.32
C PHE A 198 8.55 -6.03 -5.12
N THR A 199 8.84 -6.04 -6.40
CA THR A 199 8.58 -4.92 -7.32
C THR A 199 7.72 -5.37 -8.47
N GLY A 200 6.89 -4.48 -8.96
CA GLY A 200 6.01 -4.79 -10.08
C GLY A 200 5.04 -3.67 -10.39
N GLY A 201 4.07 -3.99 -11.21
CA GLY A 201 3.05 -3.04 -11.59
C GLY A 201 1.77 -3.68 -12.11
N VAL A 202 0.72 -2.88 -12.16
CA VAL A 202 -0.59 -3.27 -12.69
C VAL A 202 -0.85 -2.47 -13.96
N SER A 203 -1.22 -3.15 -15.04
CA SER A 203 -1.66 -2.58 -16.31
C SER A 203 -3.15 -2.80 -16.50
N GLY A 204 -3.76 -2.08 -17.42
CA GLY A 204 -5.19 -2.18 -17.73
C GLY A 204 -6.01 -1.07 -17.07
N PRO A 205 -7.34 -1.14 -17.12
CA PRO A 205 -8.21 -0.15 -16.51
C PRO A 205 -7.99 -0.09 -15.00
N GLY A 206 -8.04 1.12 -14.44
CA GLY A 206 -7.82 1.32 -13.01
C GLY A 206 -8.89 0.62 -12.16
N LEU A 207 -8.44 -0.11 -11.16
CA LEU A 207 -9.29 -0.75 -10.16
C LEU A 207 -9.56 0.26 -9.03
N ARG A 208 -10.82 0.68 -8.87
CA ARG A 208 -11.21 1.62 -7.82
C ARG A 208 -11.75 0.92 -6.58
N ASP A 209 -12.73 0.05 -6.79
CA ASP A 209 -13.47 -0.57 -5.68
C ASP A 209 -13.21 -2.07 -5.53
N TRP A 210 -12.42 -2.67 -6.41
CA TRP A 210 -12.10 -4.10 -6.42
C TRP A 210 -13.37 -4.98 -6.38
N THR A 211 -14.44 -4.52 -7.01
CA THR A 211 -15.68 -5.29 -7.14
C THR A 211 -15.52 -6.39 -8.19
N VAL A 212 -16.38 -7.39 -8.14
CA VAL A 212 -16.43 -8.46 -9.16
C VAL A 212 -16.52 -7.89 -10.58
N SER A 213 -17.34 -6.87 -10.77
CA SER A 213 -17.53 -6.22 -12.09
C SER A 213 -16.28 -5.46 -12.55
N GLU A 214 -15.56 -4.79 -11.65
CA GLU A 214 -14.31 -4.11 -11.99
C GLU A 214 -13.18 -5.09 -12.31
N LEU A 215 -13.07 -6.17 -11.54
CA LEU A 215 -12.10 -7.23 -11.83
C LEU A 215 -12.40 -7.95 -13.13
N ALA A 216 -13.68 -8.18 -13.45
CA ALA A 216 -14.09 -8.72 -14.75
C ALA A 216 -13.67 -7.79 -15.87
N ASN A 217 -14.00 -6.49 -15.78
CA ASN A 217 -13.62 -5.50 -16.76
C ASN A 217 -12.10 -5.38 -16.92
N TRP A 218 -11.35 -5.36 -15.78
CA TRP A 218 -9.90 -5.33 -15.80
C TRP A 218 -9.32 -6.54 -16.54
N ARG A 219 -9.79 -7.76 -16.26
CA ARG A 219 -9.39 -8.98 -16.94
C ARG A 219 -9.71 -8.92 -18.44
N ASP A 220 -10.96 -8.56 -18.77
CA ASP A 220 -11.48 -8.61 -20.15
C ASP A 220 -10.84 -7.53 -21.05
N GLU A 221 -10.38 -6.43 -20.47
CA GLU A 221 -9.63 -5.38 -21.15
C GLU A 221 -8.10 -5.61 -21.13
N GLY A 222 -7.64 -6.82 -20.81
CA GLY A 222 -6.24 -7.19 -20.85
C GLY A 222 -5.44 -6.74 -19.63
N GLY A 223 -6.08 -6.65 -18.48
CA GLY A 223 -5.42 -6.34 -17.21
C GLY A 223 -4.34 -7.35 -16.85
N LEU A 224 -3.20 -6.83 -16.42
CA LEU A 224 -2.02 -7.61 -16.09
C LEU A 224 -1.39 -7.11 -14.78
N LEU A 225 -0.98 -8.03 -13.94
CA LEU A 225 -0.09 -7.82 -12.81
C LEU A 225 1.30 -8.34 -13.22
N ALA A 226 2.22 -7.44 -13.47
CA ALA A 226 3.60 -7.78 -13.74
C ALA A 226 4.40 -7.81 -12.42
N VAL A 227 5.08 -8.90 -12.19
CA VAL A 227 6.08 -9.06 -11.14
C VAL A 227 7.44 -8.88 -11.80
N ASP A 228 8.06 -7.70 -11.61
CA ASP A 228 9.36 -7.41 -12.20
C ASP A 228 10.48 -8.16 -11.48
N GLU A 229 10.40 -8.17 -10.14
CA GLU A 229 11.30 -8.93 -9.29
C GLU A 229 10.61 -9.23 -7.95
N LEU A 230 10.64 -10.50 -7.56
CA LEU A 230 10.48 -10.94 -6.20
C LEU A 230 11.81 -11.55 -5.78
N SER A 231 12.43 -11.02 -4.73
CA SER A 231 13.69 -11.52 -4.19
C SER A 231 13.53 -11.78 -2.70
N TRP A 232 13.75 -13.02 -2.29
CA TRP A 232 13.75 -13.41 -0.88
C TRP A 232 15.07 -14.03 -0.51
N SER A 233 15.77 -13.40 0.43
CA SER A 233 17.05 -13.87 0.97
C SER A 233 16.88 -14.27 2.42
N THR A 234 17.37 -15.45 2.80
CA THR A 234 17.41 -15.90 4.21
C THR A 234 18.59 -16.85 4.41
N GLY A 235 19.51 -16.48 5.30
CA GLY A 235 20.77 -17.20 5.46
C GLY A 235 21.53 -17.31 4.13
N SER A 236 21.76 -18.53 3.63
CA SER A 236 22.40 -18.79 2.32
C SER A 236 21.43 -18.93 1.15
N LEU A 237 20.11 -19.00 1.43
CA LEU A 237 19.10 -19.09 0.40
C LEU A 237 18.86 -17.73 -0.25
N GLN A 238 18.87 -17.71 -1.58
CA GLN A 238 18.28 -16.65 -2.39
C GLN A 238 17.24 -17.28 -3.31
N LEU A 239 16.01 -16.83 -3.18
CA LEU A 239 14.90 -17.17 -4.06
C LEU A 239 14.52 -15.93 -4.86
N LYS A 240 14.43 -16.06 -6.19
CA LYS A 240 13.98 -15.00 -7.08
C LYS A 240 12.84 -15.50 -7.94
N ALA A 241 11.92 -14.57 -8.26
CA ALA A 241 10.85 -14.80 -9.21
C ALA A 241 10.56 -13.53 -10.02
N ASP A 242 10.19 -13.71 -11.27
CA ASP A 242 9.64 -12.69 -12.15
C ASP A 242 8.55 -13.32 -13.03
N GLY A 243 7.58 -12.54 -13.47
CA GLY A 243 6.50 -13.07 -14.30
C GLY A 243 5.26 -12.20 -14.38
N ASP A 244 4.27 -12.68 -15.11
CA ASP A 244 3.05 -11.97 -15.39
C ASP A 244 1.82 -12.77 -14.99
N LEU A 245 0.86 -12.11 -14.37
CA LEU A 245 -0.35 -12.69 -13.85
C LEU A 245 -1.58 -11.90 -14.30
N THR A 246 -2.65 -12.63 -14.62
CA THR A 246 -4.01 -12.09 -14.82
C THR A 246 -5.02 -13.00 -14.12
N LEU A 247 -6.30 -12.91 -14.46
CA LEU A 247 -7.35 -13.76 -13.93
C LEU A 247 -8.02 -14.57 -15.03
N ASP A 248 -8.43 -15.78 -14.70
CA ASP A 248 -9.31 -16.59 -15.57
C ASP A 248 -10.80 -16.18 -15.42
N GLU A 249 -11.70 -16.81 -16.17
CA GLU A 249 -13.14 -16.55 -16.13
C GLU A 249 -13.77 -16.81 -14.74
N ASN A 250 -13.12 -17.61 -13.91
CA ASN A 250 -13.53 -17.91 -12.55
C ASN A 250 -12.79 -17.08 -11.50
N TYR A 251 -12.12 -15.98 -11.91
CA TYR A 251 -11.33 -15.10 -11.05
C TYR A 251 -10.19 -15.80 -10.31
N ARG A 252 -9.63 -16.87 -10.92
CA ARG A 252 -8.47 -17.56 -10.38
C ARG A 252 -7.21 -17.03 -11.06
N PRO A 253 -6.07 -17.01 -10.37
CA PRO A 253 -4.80 -16.56 -10.97
C PRO A 253 -4.47 -17.38 -12.24
N LEU A 254 -4.11 -16.68 -13.30
CA LEU A 254 -3.70 -17.20 -14.60
C LEU A 254 -2.41 -16.51 -15.02
N GLY A 255 -1.37 -17.25 -15.37
CA GLY A 255 -0.11 -16.65 -15.83
C GLY A 255 1.07 -17.57 -15.66
N SER A 256 2.26 -16.99 -15.76
CA SER A 256 3.51 -17.71 -15.59
C SER A 256 4.57 -16.86 -14.89
N ALA A 257 5.48 -17.51 -14.20
CA ALA A 257 6.64 -16.88 -13.60
C ALA A 257 7.88 -17.78 -13.74
N ASN A 258 9.05 -17.16 -13.84
CA ASN A 258 10.33 -17.82 -13.72
C ASN A 258 10.71 -17.83 -12.23
N LEU A 259 11.21 -18.93 -11.77
CA LEU A 259 11.70 -19.12 -10.41
C LEU A 259 13.15 -19.56 -10.44
N SER A 260 13.97 -18.99 -9.56
CA SER A 260 15.33 -19.47 -9.34
C SER A 260 15.65 -19.52 -7.85
N ALA A 261 16.41 -20.51 -7.42
CA ALA A 261 16.84 -20.64 -6.04
C ALA A 261 18.28 -21.15 -5.95
N THR A 262 19.06 -20.61 -5.02
CA THR A 262 20.42 -21.11 -4.75
C THR A 262 20.41 -22.47 -4.03
N ASP A 263 19.33 -22.76 -3.30
CA ASP A 263 19.12 -24.03 -2.58
C ASP A 263 17.63 -24.41 -2.62
N TRP A 264 17.26 -25.27 -3.56
CA TRP A 264 15.88 -25.77 -3.73
C TRP A 264 15.38 -26.61 -2.56
N GLN A 265 16.27 -27.29 -1.83
CA GLN A 265 15.86 -28.05 -0.65
C GLN A 265 15.36 -27.14 0.48
N THR A 266 16.08 -26.07 0.72
CA THR A 266 15.67 -25.06 1.69
C THR A 266 14.47 -24.27 1.17
N ALA A 267 14.44 -23.88 -0.11
CA ALA A 267 13.30 -23.19 -0.73
C ALA A 267 12.02 -24.03 -0.64
N ALA A 268 12.05 -25.32 -0.98
CA ALA A 268 10.90 -26.22 -0.88
C ALA A 268 10.36 -26.32 0.54
N ARG A 269 11.23 -26.39 1.54
CA ARG A 269 10.83 -26.42 2.95
C ARG A 269 10.12 -25.14 3.38
N LEU A 270 10.64 -23.98 2.98
CA LEU A 270 10.02 -22.69 3.30
C LEU A 270 8.70 -22.52 2.55
N LEU A 271 8.66 -22.79 1.25
CA LEU A 271 7.46 -22.64 0.43
C LEU A 271 6.34 -23.61 0.82
N SER A 272 6.69 -24.76 1.39
CA SER A 272 5.71 -25.72 1.93
C SER A 272 4.86 -25.13 3.08
N GLN A 273 5.39 -24.15 3.82
CA GLN A 273 4.66 -23.44 4.88
C GLN A 273 3.52 -22.57 4.31
N PHE A 274 3.64 -22.17 3.03
CA PHE A 274 2.60 -21.45 2.29
C PHE A 274 1.71 -22.40 1.47
N GLY A 275 1.82 -23.72 1.68
CA GLY A 275 1.00 -24.72 0.99
C GLY A 275 1.54 -25.12 -0.39
N LEU A 276 2.71 -24.64 -0.81
CA LEU A 276 3.35 -25.00 -2.07
C LEU A 276 4.20 -26.28 -1.90
N ARG A 277 3.86 -27.34 -2.62
CA ARG A 277 4.56 -28.64 -2.53
C ARG A 277 5.59 -28.78 -3.63
N ILE A 278 6.75 -28.15 -3.48
CA ILE A 278 7.81 -28.14 -4.48
C ILE A 278 8.72 -29.33 -4.30
N SER A 279 9.10 -29.98 -5.42
CA SER A 279 10.10 -31.04 -5.41
C SER A 279 11.49 -30.45 -5.13
N PRO A 280 12.27 -31.00 -4.19
CA PRO A 280 13.62 -30.53 -3.91
C PRO A 280 14.63 -30.79 -5.05
N ASN A 281 14.23 -31.52 -6.09
CA ASN A 281 15.07 -31.86 -7.23
C ASN A 281 14.86 -30.93 -8.44
N SER A 282 14.22 -29.79 -8.25
CA SER A 282 14.04 -28.79 -9.28
C SER A 282 15.40 -28.24 -9.75
N SER A 283 15.52 -27.91 -11.03
CA SER A 283 16.71 -27.26 -11.59
C SER A 283 16.95 -25.90 -10.97
N ALA A 284 18.14 -25.31 -11.14
CA ALA A 284 18.47 -23.99 -10.60
C ALA A 284 17.47 -22.92 -11.05
N GLU A 285 16.93 -23.07 -12.26
CA GLU A 285 15.84 -22.27 -12.80
C GLU A 285 14.66 -23.18 -13.13
N THR A 286 13.46 -22.77 -12.84
CA THR A 286 12.24 -23.52 -13.09
C THR A 286 11.09 -22.56 -13.43
N SER A 287 10.04 -23.07 -14.08
CA SER A 287 8.86 -22.27 -14.42
C SER A 287 7.68 -22.62 -13.52
N LEU A 288 7.02 -21.59 -13.01
CA LEU A 288 5.71 -21.67 -12.38
C LEU A 288 4.66 -21.32 -13.41
N MET A 289 3.66 -22.17 -13.57
CA MET A 289 2.49 -21.90 -14.39
C MET A 289 1.25 -21.91 -13.50
N LEU A 290 0.42 -20.89 -13.62
CA LEU A 290 -0.88 -20.78 -12.94
C LEU A 290 -1.96 -20.93 -14.00
N GLN A 291 -2.73 -22.01 -13.93
CA GLN A 291 -3.72 -22.31 -14.94
C GLN A 291 -4.87 -23.16 -14.35
N SER A 292 -6.09 -22.80 -14.70
CA SER A 292 -7.31 -23.58 -14.34
C SER A 292 -7.47 -23.83 -12.84
N GLY A 293 -6.95 -22.95 -12.00
CA GLY A 293 -6.98 -23.09 -10.53
C GLY A 293 -5.88 -24.01 -9.98
N LEU A 294 -4.86 -24.28 -10.77
CA LEU A 294 -3.70 -25.06 -10.34
C LEU A 294 -2.43 -24.21 -10.44
N ALA A 295 -1.52 -24.41 -9.51
CA ALA A 295 -0.14 -23.98 -9.62
C ALA A 295 0.72 -25.20 -10.01
N LEU A 296 1.45 -25.07 -11.11
CA LEU A 296 2.29 -26.11 -11.68
C LEU A 296 3.75 -25.65 -11.70
N ILE A 297 4.68 -26.46 -11.21
CA ILE A 297 6.11 -26.24 -11.37
C ILE A 297 6.66 -27.35 -12.25
N ASP A 298 7.29 -26.99 -13.37
CA ASP A 298 7.76 -27.92 -14.40
C ASP A 298 6.68 -28.93 -14.81
N GLY A 299 5.41 -28.50 -14.82
CA GLY A 299 4.26 -29.33 -15.16
C GLY A 299 3.74 -30.20 -14.01
N ALA A 300 4.38 -30.24 -12.86
CA ALA A 300 3.90 -30.93 -11.67
C ALA A 300 3.02 -30.02 -10.82
N GLU A 301 1.86 -30.53 -10.38
CA GLU A 301 0.96 -29.79 -9.50
C GLU A 301 1.61 -29.58 -8.12
N VAL A 302 1.65 -28.31 -7.67
CA VAL A 302 2.22 -27.94 -6.37
C VAL A 302 1.20 -27.32 -5.42
N ALA A 303 0.10 -26.77 -5.94
CA ALA A 303 -1.01 -26.24 -5.15
C ALA A 303 -2.29 -26.11 -5.96
N GLU A 304 -3.44 -26.11 -5.27
CA GLU A 304 -4.72 -25.66 -5.81
C GLU A 304 -4.95 -24.17 -5.45
N LEU A 305 -5.47 -23.42 -6.41
CA LEU A 305 -5.73 -21.98 -6.30
C LEU A 305 -7.23 -21.71 -6.36
N GLY A 306 -7.76 -21.11 -5.33
CA GLY A 306 -9.12 -20.60 -5.31
C GLY A 306 -9.27 -19.27 -6.05
N PRO A 307 -10.51 -18.81 -6.27
CA PRO A 307 -10.75 -17.46 -6.79
C PRO A 307 -10.26 -16.39 -5.79
N VAL A 308 -9.73 -15.28 -6.33
CA VAL A 308 -9.25 -14.13 -5.53
C VAL A 308 -10.38 -13.36 -4.84
N ILE A 309 -11.61 -13.57 -5.33
CA ILE A 309 -12.86 -13.04 -4.74
C ILE A 309 -13.89 -14.16 -4.67
N ARG A 310 -14.71 -14.16 -3.63
CA ARG A 310 -15.81 -15.10 -3.40
C ARG A 310 -17.14 -14.40 -3.42
#